data_e908ec82a39d304d1420ddc3c8c25a1d
#
_entry.id   e908ec82a39d304d1420ddc3c8c25a1d
#
_cell.length_a   1.000
_cell.length_b   1.000
_cell.length_c   1.000
_cell.angle_alpha   90.00
_cell.angle_beta   90.00
_cell.angle_gamma   90.00
#
_symmetry.space_group_name_H-M   'P 1'
#
loop_
_entity.id
_entity.type
_entity.pdbx_description
1 polymer ?
#
loop_
_entity_poly.entity_id
_entity_poly.type
_entity_poly.pdbx_seq_one_letter_code
_entity_poly.pdbx_strand_id
1 'polypeptide(L)'
;MENSDIPVVDAWMQHPTEEFHNHEMFASLRRWQGDETAPEIPLEWTIQAYENAGVDTALISAWWGPEGPLLSNDYVADIVSERPELFTGIGSVPLNNPMEAIEEVRRCVQELGFVGIRNIPWLWELPPDDRRYYPVYAECVEQEVPFCLQVGHTGPLKPSEMGRPIPYLDTVAREFPDLTIVAGHIGHPWTAEMMALATKYENVYIDTSAYKPKRYPDEFVEFLRTYGRENVLFGTNYPMIQPGDCLNSLDTLDLDEETKELFLYKNAERAFDISVV
;
A
#
# COMPACT_ATOMS: atom_id res chain seq x y z
N MET A 1 -20.16 21.08 -0.88
CA MET A 1 -19.18 20.59 -1.87
C MET A 1 -19.94 19.70 -2.81
N GLU A 2 -19.92 19.98 -4.12
CA GLU A 2 -20.45 19.06 -5.10
C GLU A 2 -19.65 17.76 -4.94
N ASN A 3 -20.31 16.63 -4.70
CA ASN A 3 -19.70 15.33 -4.79
C ASN A 3 -19.06 15.27 -6.17
N SER A 4 -17.74 15.16 -6.25
CA SER A 4 -17.11 14.84 -7.53
C SER A 4 -17.57 13.43 -7.86
N ASP A 5 -18.19 13.23 -9.03
CA ASP A 5 -18.57 11.91 -9.55
C ASP A 5 -17.35 11.02 -9.90
N ILE A 6 -16.16 11.40 -9.43
CA ILE A 6 -14.91 10.66 -9.67
C ILE A 6 -14.79 9.59 -8.58
N PRO A 7 -14.71 8.31 -8.96
CA PRO A 7 -14.46 7.22 -8.02
C PRO A 7 -13.15 7.39 -7.25
N VAL A 8 -13.06 6.80 -6.06
CA VAL A 8 -11.88 6.86 -5.20
C VAL A 8 -11.47 5.47 -4.74
N VAL A 9 -10.24 5.07 -5.05
CA VAL A 9 -9.60 3.85 -4.57
C VAL A 9 -8.49 4.22 -3.59
N ASP A 10 -8.58 3.73 -2.35
CA ASP A 10 -7.47 3.77 -1.39
C ASP A 10 -6.61 2.52 -1.57
N ALA A 11 -5.45 2.66 -2.22
CA ALA A 11 -4.57 1.54 -2.55
C ALA A 11 -3.77 1.00 -1.35
N TRP A 12 -3.88 1.62 -0.17
CA TRP A 12 -3.06 1.23 0.99
C TRP A 12 -3.73 1.53 2.32
N MET A 13 -4.34 0.49 2.91
CA MET A 13 -4.86 0.57 4.27
C MET A 13 -4.70 -0.77 5.01
N GLN A 14 -4.92 -0.78 6.29
CA GLN A 14 -5.09 -1.95 7.16
C GLN A 14 -6.11 -1.65 8.25
N HIS A 15 -6.78 -2.70 8.72
CA HIS A 15 -7.60 -2.62 9.93
C HIS A 15 -6.86 -3.35 11.06
N PRO A 16 -6.33 -2.64 12.07
CA PRO A 16 -5.51 -3.25 13.10
C PRO A 16 -6.37 -3.94 14.16
N THR A 17 -5.90 -5.10 14.64
CA THR A 17 -6.35 -5.64 15.94
C THR A 17 -5.74 -4.83 17.09
N GLU A 18 -6.28 -4.96 18.30
CA GLU A 18 -5.72 -4.32 19.50
C GLU A 18 -4.27 -4.78 19.74
N GLU A 19 -3.99 -6.07 19.56
CA GLU A 19 -2.64 -6.65 19.69
C GLU A 19 -1.66 -6.04 18.68
N PHE A 20 -2.05 -5.97 17.40
CA PHE A 20 -1.26 -5.34 16.35
C PHE A 20 -0.95 -3.88 16.68
N HIS A 21 -1.98 -3.12 17.04
CA HIS A 21 -1.86 -1.68 17.29
C HIS A 21 -0.96 -1.37 18.51
N ASN A 22 -0.98 -2.24 19.52
CA ASN A 22 -0.16 -2.10 20.73
C ASN A 22 1.20 -2.81 20.64
N HIS A 23 1.53 -3.44 19.51
CA HIS A 23 2.83 -4.08 19.35
C HIS A 23 3.99 -3.10 19.61
N GLU A 24 5.05 -3.57 20.26
CA GLU A 24 6.19 -2.74 20.70
C GLU A 24 6.84 -1.94 19.57
N MET A 25 6.91 -2.51 18.36
CA MET A 25 7.49 -1.82 17.19
C MET A 25 6.79 -0.51 16.85
N PHE A 26 5.52 -0.34 17.22
CA PHE A 26 4.73 0.87 16.95
C PHE A 26 4.78 1.91 18.09
N ALA A 27 5.59 1.71 19.12
CA ALA A 27 5.69 2.66 20.23
C ALA A 27 6.07 4.07 19.80
N SER A 28 6.86 4.24 18.73
CA SER A 28 7.17 5.53 18.13
C SER A 28 5.94 6.22 17.56
N LEU A 29 5.07 5.47 16.87
CA LEU A 29 3.84 6.00 16.26
C LEU A 29 2.84 6.43 17.33
N ARG A 30 2.62 5.61 18.37
CA ARG A 30 1.78 5.98 19.50
C ARG A 30 2.28 7.26 20.19
N ARG A 31 3.59 7.37 20.42
CA ARG A 31 4.20 8.58 20.98
C ARG A 31 3.95 9.83 20.11
N TRP A 32 3.97 9.69 18.79
CA TRP A 32 3.67 10.81 17.87
C TRP A 32 2.22 11.24 17.94
N GLN A 33 1.30 10.31 18.22
CA GLN A 33 -0.12 10.58 18.42
C GLN A 33 -0.43 11.11 19.82
N GLY A 34 0.49 10.95 20.76
CA GLY A 34 0.32 11.37 22.16
C GLY A 34 -0.31 10.29 23.06
N ASP A 35 -0.35 9.04 22.57
CA ASP A 35 -0.98 7.92 23.25
C ASP A 35 0.08 6.94 23.80
N GLU A 36 -0.17 6.39 25.01
CA GLU A 36 0.63 5.29 25.55
C GLU A 36 0.15 3.93 25.01
N THR A 37 -1.16 3.79 24.87
CA THR A 37 -1.82 2.61 24.29
C THR A 37 -2.82 3.04 23.24
N ALA A 38 -2.96 2.25 22.19
CA ALA A 38 -3.99 2.45 21.19
C ALA A 38 -5.24 1.65 21.57
N PRO A 39 -6.44 2.29 21.60
CA PRO A 39 -7.69 1.56 21.80
C PRO A 39 -7.97 0.62 20.61
N GLU A 40 -8.81 -0.38 20.86
CA GLU A 40 -9.42 -1.16 19.78
C GLU A 40 -10.20 -0.23 18.85
N ILE A 41 -10.07 -0.48 17.54
CA ILE A 41 -10.85 0.21 16.52
C ILE A 41 -11.94 -0.76 16.06
N PRO A 42 -13.22 -0.54 16.39
CA PRO A 42 -14.31 -1.36 15.85
C PRO A 42 -14.34 -1.27 14.32
N LEU A 43 -14.60 -2.38 13.63
CA LEU A 43 -14.69 -2.42 12.17
C LEU A 43 -15.71 -1.41 11.63
N GLU A 44 -16.81 -1.22 12.32
CA GLU A 44 -17.84 -0.24 11.98
C GLU A 44 -17.29 1.19 11.89
N TRP A 45 -16.31 1.56 12.74
CA TRP A 45 -15.69 2.88 12.66
C TRP A 45 -14.80 3.04 11.42
N THR A 46 -14.13 1.95 11.02
CA THR A 46 -13.37 1.93 9.77
C THR A 46 -14.31 2.09 8.59
N ILE A 47 -15.38 1.31 8.53
CA ILE A 47 -16.41 1.41 7.49
C ILE A 47 -16.94 2.85 7.39
N GLN A 48 -17.39 3.41 8.50
CA GLN A 48 -17.91 4.79 8.55
C GLN A 48 -16.89 5.84 8.10
N ALA A 49 -15.61 5.65 8.45
CA ALA A 49 -14.55 6.58 8.04
C ALA A 49 -14.40 6.63 6.51
N TYR A 50 -14.49 5.47 5.85
CA TYR A 50 -14.39 5.34 4.41
C TYR A 50 -15.66 5.83 3.69
N GLU A 51 -16.85 5.42 4.15
CA GLU A 51 -18.13 5.89 3.62
C GLU A 51 -18.28 7.41 3.74
N ASN A 52 -17.98 7.98 4.91
CA ASN A 52 -18.05 9.42 5.14
C ASN A 52 -17.04 10.21 4.29
N ALA A 53 -15.94 9.59 3.90
CA ALA A 53 -14.94 10.20 3.04
C ALA A 53 -15.31 10.11 1.55
N GLY A 54 -16.25 9.23 1.17
CA GLY A 54 -16.63 8.98 -0.21
C GLY A 54 -15.57 8.14 -0.95
N VAL A 55 -14.99 7.16 -0.26
CA VAL A 55 -14.09 6.16 -0.88
C VAL A 55 -14.94 5.00 -1.36
N ASP A 56 -14.80 4.64 -2.63
CA ASP A 56 -15.58 3.57 -3.26
C ASP A 56 -14.96 2.19 -3.03
N THR A 57 -13.62 2.11 -3.01
CA THR A 57 -12.89 0.86 -2.76
C THR A 57 -11.64 1.11 -1.94
N ALA A 58 -11.37 0.26 -0.95
CA ALA A 58 -10.16 0.29 -0.14
C ALA A 58 -9.45 -1.06 -0.15
N LEU A 59 -8.16 -1.06 -0.50
CA LEU A 59 -7.33 -2.25 -0.55
C LEU A 59 -6.75 -2.53 0.85
N ILE A 60 -7.42 -3.45 1.55
CA ILE A 60 -7.07 -3.82 2.93
C ILE A 60 -6.02 -4.92 2.95
N SER A 61 -4.95 -4.73 3.72
CA SER A 61 -3.79 -5.60 3.70
C SER A 61 -3.61 -6.43 4.97
N ALA A 62 -3.29 -7.70 4.75
CA ALA A 62 -2.66 -8.56 5.75
C ALA A 62 -1.21 -8.15 6.04
N TRP A 63 -0.67 -8.63 7.16
CA TRP A 63 0.70 -8.39 7.59
C TRP A 63 1.33 -9.69 8.08
N TRP A 64 2.41 -10.13 7.44
CA TRP A 64 3.18 -11.30 7.84
C TRP A 64 4.62 -10.93 8.17
N GLY A 65 5.06 -11.25 9.37
CA GLY A 65 6.43 -11.03 9.84
C GLY A 65 7.21 -12.33 10.02
N PRO A 66 8.48 -12.24 10.45
CA PRO A 66 9.35 -13.41 10.66
C PRO A 66 8.80 -14.43 11.67
N GLU A 67 8.00 -13.99 12.63
CA GLU A 67 7.41 -14.82 13.70
C GLU A 67 5.99 -15.32 13.37
N GLY A 68 5.46 -14.93 12.21
CA GLY A 68 4.11 -15.30 11.75
C GLY A 68 3.25 -14.10 11.37
N PRO A 69 1.95 -14.34 11.14
CA PRO A 69 1.03 -13.26 10.77
C PRO A 69 0.74 -12.35 11.96
N LEU A 70 0.87 -11.04 11.73
CA LEU A 70 0.43 -9.98 12.65
C LEU A 70 -1.04 -9.60 12.39
N LEU A 71 -1.42 -9.60 11.12
CA LEU A 71 -2.80 -9.56 10.62
C LEU A 71 -2.90 -10.67 9.57
N SER A 72 -3.61 -11.75 9.86
CA SER A 72 -3.65 -12.92 8.98
C SER A 72 -4.45 -12.65 7.70
N ASN A 73 -4.19 -13.45 6.65
CA ASN A 73 -4.97 -13.40 5.42
C ASN A 73 -6.44 -13.77 5.68
N ASP A 74 -6.70 -14.72 6.58
CA ASP A 74 -8.08 -15.10 6.96
C ASP A 74 -8.80 -13.95 7.67
N TYR A 75 -8.12 -13.21 8.56
CA TYR A 75 -8.68 -12.02 9.20
C TYR A 75 -9.07 -10.95 8.17
N VAL A 76 -8.22 -10.72 7.17
CA VAL A 76 -8.54 -9.78 6.08
C VAL A 76 -9.71 -10.30 5.24
N ALA A 77 -9.74 -11.60 4.94
CA ALA A 77 -10.85 -12.21 4.18
C ALA A 77 -12.19 -12.07 4.92
N ASP A 78 -12.20 -12.24 6.24
CA ASP A 78 -13.40 -12.02 7.06
C ASP A 78 -13.91 -10.58 6.93
N ILE A 79 -13.02 -9.58 7.01
CA ILE A 79 -13.39 -8.16 6.83
C ILE A 79 -13.92 -7.89 5.42
N VAL A 80 -13.26 -8.42 4.38
CA VAL A 80 -13.72 -8.28 3.00
C VAL A 80 -15.10 -8.90 2.83
N SER A 81 -15.36 -10.05 3.45
CA SER A 81 -16.67 -10.72 3.37
C SER A 81 -17.80 -9.94 4.03
N GLU A 82 -17.51 -9.12 5.04
CA GLU A 82 -18.48 -8.24 5.71
C GLU A 82 -18.96 -7.09 4.81
N ARG A 83 -18.04 -6.52 3.99
CA ARG A 83 -18.32 -5.37 3.13
C ARG A 83 -17.55 -5.49 1.79
N PRO A 84 -17.93 -6.48 0.95
CA PRO A 84 -17.23 -6.77 -0.31
C PRO A 84 -17.35 -5.66 -1.36
N GLU A 85 -18.32 -4.76 -1.21
CA GLU A 85 -18.46 -3.58 -2.05
C GLU A 85 -17.48 -2.45 -1.68
N LEU A 86 -16.90 -2.46 -0.48
CA LEU A 86 -15.97 -1.44 0.01
C LEU A 86 -14.54 -1.95 0.10
N PHE A 87 -14.34 -3.20 0.49
CA PHE A 87 -13.02 -3.75 0.75
C PHE A 87 -12.61 -4.82 -0.26
N THR A 88 -11.35 -4.74 -0.68
CA THR A 88 -10.68 -5.77 -1.50
C THR A 88 -9.36 -6.15 -0.82
N GLY A 89 -9.05 -7.44 -0.76
CA GLY A 89 -7.93 -7.94 0.03
C GLY A 89 -6.58 -7.88 -0.68
N ILE A 90 -5.55 -7.57 0.10
CA ILE A 90 -4.14 -7.71 -0.25
C ILE A 90 -3.49 -8.70 0.72
N GLY A 91 -2.96 -9.80 0.21
CA GLY A 91 -2.35 -10.85 1.00
C GLY A 91 -0.95 -10.50 1.51
N SER A 92 -0.48 -11.27 2.50
CA SER A 92 0.92 -11.22 2.95
C SER A 92 1.40 -12.63 3.22
N VAL A 93 2.68 -12.93 2.97
CA VAL A 93 3.18 -14.31 2.93
C VAL A 93 4.49 -14.50 3.69
N PRO A 94 4.79 -15.74 4.19
CA PRO A 94 6.04 -16.03 4.86
C PRO A 94 7.23 -16.01 3.89
N LEU A 95 8.34 -15.33 4.24
CA LEU A 95 9.55 -15.30 3.41
C LEU A 95 10.62 -16.31 3.85
N ASN A 96 10.42 -16.97 4.98
CA ASN A 96 11.38 -17.94 5.53
C ASN A 96 11.26 -19.35 4.91
N ASN A 97 10.13 -19.63 4.24
CA ASN A 97 9.91 -20.89 3.51
C ASN A 97 9.35 -20.60 2.11
N PRO A 98 10.16 -20.76 1.04
CA PRO A 98 9.73 -20.38 -0.31
C PRO A 98 8.55 -21.21 -0.84
N MET A 99 8.40 -22.46 -0.44
CA MET A 99 7.27 -23.29 -0.90
C MET A 99 5.97 -22.88 -0.22
N GLU A 100 6.02 -22.61 1.07
CA GLU A 100 4.88 -22.10 1.83
C GLU A 100 4.47 -20.69 1.32
N ALA A 101 5.45 -19.85 0.99
CA ALA A 101 5.17 -18.55 0.39
C ALA A 101 4.40 -18.66 -0.93
N ILE A 102 4.83 -19.55 -1.84
CA ILE A 102 4.16 -19.81 -3.12
C ILE A 102 2.74 -20.35 -2.90
N GLU A 103 2.58 -21.33 -2.01
CA GLU A 103 1.27 -21.89 -1.69
C GLU A 103 0.32 -20.83 -1.12
N GLU A 104 0.84 -19.95 -0.24
CA GLU A 104 0.05 -18.89 0.36
C GLU A 104 -0.30 -17.77 -0.65
N VAL A 105 0.59 -17.42 -1.59
CA VAL A 105 0.23 -16.52 -2.71
C VAL A 105 -0.94 -17.10 -3.49
N ARG A 106 -0.87 -18.38 -3.87
CA ARG A 106 -1.96 -19.06 -4.61
C ARG A 106 -3.25 -19.06 -3.83
N ARG A 107 -3.18 -19.36 -2.53
CA ARG A 107 -4.35 -19.33 -1.66
C ARG A 107 -4.99 -17.94 -1.60
N CYS A 108 -4.19 -16.91 -1.40
CA CYS A 108 -4.67 -15.53 -1.37
C CYS A 108 -5.42 -15.16 -2.66
N VAL A 109 -4.84 -15.49 -3.82
CA VAL A 109 -5.43 -15.09 -5.11
C VAL A 109 -6.60 -16.01 -5.51
N GLN A 110 -6.38 -17.34 -5.47
CA GLN A 110 -7.34 -18.30 -6.05
C GLN A 110 -8.49 -18.67 -5.11
N GLU A 111 -8.27 -18.64 -3.79
CA GLU A 111 -9.28 -19.06 -2.82
C GLU A 111 -9.90 -17.88 -2.08
N LEU A 112 -9.08 -16.86 -1.70
CA LEU A 112 -9.57 -15.67 -0.97
C LEU A 112 -9.96 -14.52 -1.90
N GLY A 113 -9.63 -14.58 -3.20
CA GLY A 113 -9.95 -13.54 -4.17
C GLY A 113 -9.18 -12.23 -3.97
N PHE A 114 -7.99 -12.30 -3.38
CA PHE A 114 -7.16 -11.12 -3.17
C PHE A 114 -6.50 -10.66 -4.48
N VAL A 115 -6.33 -9.34 -4.62
CA VAL A 115 -5.87 -8.71 -5.86
C VAL A 115 -4.40 -8.29 -5.83
N GLY A 116 -3.65 -8.69 -4.82
CA GLY A 116 -2.22 -8.38 -4.70
C GLY A 116 -1.59 -9.00 -3.47
N ILE A 117 -0.27 -8.97 -3.43
CA ILE A 117 0.53 -9.45 -2.29
C ILE A 117 1.38 -8.32 -1.75
N ARG A 118 1.46 -8.21 -0.42
CA ARG A 118 2.27 -7.21 0.28
C ARG A 118 3.20 -7.86 1.29
N ASN A 119 4.50 -7.61 1.15
CA ASN A 119 5.45 -7.85 2.23
C ASN A 119 6.23 -6.58 2.52
N ILE A 120 6.59 -6.38 3.79
CA ILE A 120 7.17 -5.13 4.26
C ILE A 120 8.66 -5.32 4.56
N PRO A 121 9.56 -4.70 3.77
CA PRO A 121 11.01 -4.93 3.88
C PRO A 121 11.58 -4.67 5.27
N TRP A 122 11.20 -3.58 5.93
CA TRP A 122 11.70 -3.28 7.26
C TRP A 122 11.19 -4.24 8.35
N LEU A 123 10.02 -4.86 8.17
CA LEU A 123 9.49 -5.85 9.12
C LEU A 123 10.31 -7.14 9.09
N TRP A 124 10.70 -7.56 7.89
CA TRP A 124 11.56 -8.71 7.65
C TRP A 124 13.05 -8.41 7.82
N GLU A 125 13.44 -7.13 7.89
CA GLU A 125 14.82 -6.66 7.87
C GLU A 125 15.59 -7.18 6.65
N LEU A 126 14.91 -7.25 5.51
CA LEU A 126 15.40 -7.75 4.24
C LEU A 126 15.16 -6.71 3.14
N PRO A 127 16.19 -6.33 2.37
CA PRO A 127 15.98 -5.48 1.20
C PRO A 127 15.18 -6.22 0.12
N PRO A 128 14.46 -5.52 -0.75
CA PRO A 128 13.61 -6.13 -1.78
C PRO A 128 14.32 -7.09 -2.73
N ASP A 129 15.64 -6.93 -2.96
CA ASP A 129 16.46 -7.81 -3.80
C ASP A 129 17.03 -9.03 -3.03
N ASP A 130 16.60 -9.28 -1.79
CA ASP A 130 16.95 -10.52 -1.10
C ASP A 130 16.27 -11.71 -1.80
N ARG A 131 17.03 -12.77 -2.01
CA ARG A 131 16.59 -14.01 -2.71
C ARG A 131 15.29 -14.61 -2.18
N ARG A 132 14.89 -14.33 -0.93
CA ARG A 132 13.68 -14.88 -0.31
C ARG A 132 12.40 -14.29 -0.88
N TYR A 133 12.47 -13.09 -1.46
CA TYR A 133 11.35 -12.49 -2.19
C TYR A 133 11.15 -13.09 -3.59
N TYR A 134 12.20 -13.58 -4.25
CA TYR A 134 12.16 -13.99 -5.65
C TYR A 134 11.11 -15.05 -6.00
N PRO A 135 10.89 -16.10 -5.15
CA PRO A 135 9.78 -17.03 -5.37
C PRO A 135 8.40 -16.35 -5.32
N VAL A 136 8.23 -15.35 -4.43
CA VAL A 136 6.98 -14.59 -4.33
C VAL A 136 6.80 -13.71 -5.56
N TYR A 137 7.84 -13.02 -6.04
CA TYR A 137 7.77 -12.23 -7.27
C TYR A 137 7.40 -13.08 -8.48
N ALA A 138 8.05 -14.24 -8.64
CA ALA A 138 7.74 -15.15 -9.73
C ALA A 138 6.29 -15.63 -9.66
N GLU A 139 5.79 -15.97 -8.47
CA GLU A 139 4.42 -16.42 -8.30
C GLU A 139 3.40 -15.27 -8.49
N CYS A 140 3.73 -14.03 -8.08
CA CYS A 140 2.87 -12.87 -8.38
C CYS A 140 2.74 -12.63 -9.90
N VAL A 141 3.82 -12.81 -10.67
CA VAL A 141 3.76 -12.76 -12.14
C VAL A 141 2.87 -13.87 -12.69
N GLU A 142 3.01 -15.11 -12.23
CA GLU A 142 2.18 -16.24 -12.67
C GLU A 142 0.69 -16.09 -12.31
N GLN A 143 0.39 -15.41 -11.21
CA GLN A 143 -0.98 -15.13 -10.77
C GLN A 143 -1.52 -13.80 -11.32
N GLU A 144 -0.73 -13.05 -12.10
CA GLU A 144 -1.08 -11.75 -12.68
C GLU A 144 -1.50 -10.70 -11.63
N VAL A 145 -0.87 -10.73 -10.44
CA VAL A 145 -1.16 -9.78 -9.35
C VAL A 145 0.07 -8.96 -8.99
N PRO A 146 -0.10 -7.69 -8.58
CA PRO A 146 1.00 -6.84 -8.16
C PRO A 146 1.64 -7.30 -6.85
N PHE A 147 2.93 -6.99 -6.71
CA PHE A 147 3.63 -7.04 -5.44
C PHE A 147 3.74 -5.63 -4.85
N CYS A 148 3.25 -5.46 -3.62
CA CYS A 148 3.25 -4.21 -2.88
C CYS A 148 4.31 -4.23 -1.78
N LEU A 149 5.05 -3.14 -1.62
CA LEU A 149 6.05 -3.01 -0.57
C LEU A 149 6.15 -1.57 -0.07
N GLN A 150 6.50 -1.39 1.20
CA GLN A 150 6.80 -0.06 1.71
C GLN A 150 8.21 0.35 1.29
N VAL A 151 8.33 1.55 0.71
CA VAL A 151 9.60 2.21 0.43
C VAL A 151 9.77 3.46 1.32
N GLY A 152 11.02 3.92 1.45
CA GLY A 152 11.32 5.07 2.29
C GLY A 152 11.57 4.71 3.75
N HIS A 153 11.57 5.74 4.57
CA HIS A 153 11.77 5.63 6.01
C HIS A 153 10.57 4.93 6.68
N THR A 154 10.84 4.14 7.69
CA THR A 154 9.79 3.55 8.52
C THR A 154 9.58 4.31 9.82
N GLY A 155 8.31 4.50 10.22
CA GLY A 155 7.93 5.05 11.52
C GLY A 155 8.11 4.08 12.70
N PRO A 156 7.82 2.78 12.56
CA PRO A 156 8.15 1.75 13.54
C PRO A 156 9.62 1.72 13.94
N LEU A 157 9.91 1.16 15.14
CA LEU A 157 11.27 1.06 15.69
C LEU A 157 12.08 -0.07 15.00
N LYS A 158 12.26 0.07 13.69
CA LYS A 158 12.96 -0.86 12.80
C LYS A 158 13.89 -0.10 11.84
N PRO A 159 14.91 -0.76 11.26
CA PRO A 159 15.81 -0.12 10.29
C PRO A 159 15.06 0.35 9.04
N SER A 160 15.29 1.59 8.62
CA SER A 160 14.66 2.15 7.41
C SER A 160 15.40 1.83 6.12
N GLU A 161 16.66 1.42 6.18
CA GLU A 161 17.52 1.24 5.01
C GLU A 161 16.95 0.22 4.02
N MET A 162 16.26 -0.82 4.51
CA MET A 162 15.60 -1.84 3.69
C MET A 162 14.53 -1.27 2.74
N GLY A 163 13.98 -0.09 3.04
CA GLY A 163 13.02 0.62 2.20
C GLY A 163 13.64 1.57 1.17
N ARG A 164 14.98 1.60 1.01
CA ARG A 164 15.62 2.46 0.02
C ARG A 164 15.37 1.94 -1.40
N PRO A 165 14.89 2.79 -2.36
CA PRO A 165 14.57 2.34 -3.70
C PRO A 165 15.78 1.88 -4.50
N ILE A 166 16.86 2.68 -4.53
CA ILE A 166 18.09 2.35 -5.26
C ILE A 166 19.18 1.93 -4.26
N PRO A 167 19.82 0.75 -4.41
CA PRO A 167 19.79 -0.14 -5.59
C PRO A 167 18.72 -1.24 -5.55
N TYR A 168 18.05 -1.45 -4.44
CA TYR A 168 17.29 -2.67 -4.17
C TYR A 168 16.10 -2.87 -5.12
N LEU A 169 15.18 -1.91 -5.16
CA LEU A 169 14.00 -2.00 -6.01
C LEU A 169 14.36 -1.85 -7.51
N ASP A 170 15.39 -1.07 -7.83
CA ASP A 170 15.94 -0.99 -9.20
C ASP A 170 16.37 -2.36 -9.74
N THR A 171 16.97 -3.19 -8.88
CA THR A 171 17.34 -4.56 -9.23
C THR A 171 16.10 -5.41 -9.52
N VAL A 172 15.11 -5.37 -8.64
CA VAL A 172 13.88 -6.17 -8.80
C VAL A 172 13.09 -5.77 -10.05
N ALA A 173 12.87 -4.47 -10.27
CA ALA A 173 12.12 -3.98 -11.43
C ALA A 173 12.77 -4.36 -12.77
N ARG A 174 14.11 -4.44 -12.79
CA ARG A 174 14.86 -4.89 -13.96
C ARG A 174 14.81 -6.39 -14.19
N GLU A 175 14.83 -7.20 -13.11
CA GLU A 175 14.87 -8.66 -13.18
C GLU A 175 13.49 -9.27 -13.38
N PHE A 176 12.44 -8.57 -12.95
CA PHE A 176 11.04 -8.98 -13.10
C PHE A 176 10.25 -7.90 -13.89
N PRO A 177 10.48 -7.75 -15.20
CA PRO A 177 9.83 -6.70 -15.99
C PRO A 177 8.30 -6.89 -16.12
N ASP A 178 7.80 -8.10 -15.94
CA ASP A 178 6.38 -8.43 -16.00
C ASP A 178 5.68 -8.33 -14.62
N LEU A 179 6.43 -8.05 -13.54
CA LEU A 179 5.89 -7.87 -12.21
C LEU A 179 5.40 -6.43 -12.05
N THR A 180 4.12 -6.22 -11.80
CA THR A 180 3.63 -4.92 -11.33
C THR A 180 4.09 -4.70 -9.89
N ILE A 181 4.77 -3.57 -9.65
CA ILE A 181 5.33 -3.21 -8.34
C ILE A 181 4.64 -1.95 -7.83
N VAL A 182 4.02 -2.04 -6.64
CA VAL A 182 3.41 -0.89 -5.96
C VAL A 182 4.26 -0.51 -4.74
N ALA A 183 4.94 0.64 -4.83
CA ALA A 183 5.87 1.15 -3.83
C ALA A 183 5.19 2.21 -2.95
N GLY A 184 4.82 1.84 -1.71
CA GLY A 184 4.09 2.69 -0.78
C GLY A 184 4.94 3.75 -0.08
N HIS A 185 4.28 4.85 0.33
CA HIS A 185 4.83 5.94 1.17
C HIS A 185 5.77 6.91 0.45
N ILE A 186 5.57 7.12 -0.87
CA ILE A 186 6.32 8.07 -1.74
C ILE A 186 7.87 7.95 -1.68
N GLY A 187 8.41 7.00 -0.95
CA GLY A 187 9.85 6.79 -0.82
C GLY A 187 10.61 7.79 0.05
N HIS A 188 9.93 8.68 0.81
CA HIS A 188 10.62 9.67 1.65
C HIS A 188 11.62 9.03 2.64
N PRO A 189 12.88 9.53 2.80
CA PRO A 189 13.45 10.74 2.21
C PRO A 189 14.06 10.55 0.79
N TRP A 190 13.98 9.36 0.23
CA TRP A 190 14.53 9.01 -1.10
C TRP A 190 13.49 9.17 -2.23
N THR A 191 12.58 10.13 -2.13
CA THR A 191 11.48 10.36 -3.09
C THR A 191 11.99 10.56 -4.52
N ALA A 192 13.12 11.27 -4.69
CA ALA A 192 13.74 11.45 -6.00
C ALA A 192 14.21 10.12 -6.63
N GLU A 193 14.74 9.19 -5.82
CA GLU A 193 15.09 7.84 -6.29
C GLU A 193 13.83 7.07 -6.74
N MET A 194 12.72 7.20 -5.99
CA MET A 194 11.46 6.52 -6.32
C MET A 194 10.83 7.07 -7.60
N MET A 195 10.82 8.40 -7.78
CA MET A 195 10.37 9.03 -9.03
C MET A 195 11.23 8.59 -10.23
N ALA A 196 12.55 8.47 -10.05
CA ALA A 196 13.45 8.00 -11.10
C ALA A 196 13.13 6.55 -11.50
N LEU A 197 12.78 5.67 -10.56
CA LEU A 197 12.38 4.30 -10.86
C LEU A 197 11.04 4.23 -11.60
N ALA A 198 10.02 4.97 -11.14
CA ALA A 198 8.73 5.02 -11.80
C ALA A 198 8.80 5.66 -13.21
N THR A 199 9.78 6.53 -13.46
CA THR A 199 10.08 7.06 -14.80
C THR A 199 10.79 6.03 -15.70
N LYS A 200 11.63 5.19 -15.09
CA LYS A 200 12.47 4.22 -15.81
C LYS A 200 11.72 2.95 -16.17
N TYR A 201 10.80 2.52 -15.33
CA TYR A 201 10.10 1.24 -15.42
C TYR A 201 8.59 1.45 -15.47
N GLU A 202 7.95 1.00 -16.54
CA GLU A 202 6.49 1.13 -16.75
C GLU A 202 5.66 0.32 -15.74
N ASN A 203 6.25 -0.74 -15.18
CA ASN A 203 5.62 -1.62 -14.20
C ASN A 203 5.77 -1.15 -12.75
N VAL A 204 6.34 0.05 -12.50
CA VAL A 204 6.55 0.60 -11.14
C VAL A 204 5.58 1.73 -10.87
N TYR A 205 4.78 1.57 -9.82
CA TYR A 205 3.84 2.56 -9.30
C TYR A 205 4.28 3.08 -7.95
N ILE A 206 3.95 4.35 -7.66
CA ILE A 206 4.18 5.00 -6.38
C ILE A 206 2.83 5.18 -5.68
N ASP A 207 2.67 4.57 -4.52
CA ASP A 207 1.51 4.82 -3.67
C ASP A 207 1.81 5.94 -2.66
N THR A 208 0.84 6.84 -2.47
CA THR A 208 1.01 8.07 -1.70
C THR A 208 0.65 7.94 -0.22
N SER A 209 0.40 6.74 0.25
CA SER A 209 0.05 6.46 1.65
C SER A 209 1.06 7.04 2.66
N ALA A 210 0.63 7.17 3.91
CA ALA A 210 1.36 7.76 5.04
C ALA A 210 1.64 9.27 4.94
N TYR A 211 1.23 9.93 3.88
CA TYR A 211 1.37 11.37 3.70
C TYR A 211 0.02 11.99 3.27
N LYS A 212 -0.32 13.14 3.86
CA LYS A 212 -1.47 13.94 3.37
C LYS A 212 -1.02 14.74 2.15
N PRO A 213 -1.88 14.96 1.12
CA PRO A 213 -1.54 15.73 -0.08
C PRO A 213 -0.78 17.04 0.19
N LYS A 214 -1.23 17.82 1.16
CA LYS A 214 -0.57 19.07 1.59
C LYS A 214 0.86 18.91 2.15
N ARG A 215 1.35 17.69 2.28
CA ARG A 215 2.69 17.36 2.79
C ARG A 215 3.59 16.74 1.73
N TYR A 216 3.07 16.53 0.51
CA TYR A 216 3.91 16.02 -0.57
C TYR A 216 5.02 17.03 -0.90
N PRO A 217 6.25 16.58 -1.17
CA PRO A 217 7.32 17.45 -1.66
C PRO A 217 6.92 18.13 -2.98
N ASP A 218 7.30 19.38 -3.17
CA ASP A 218 6.95 20.16 -4.38
C ASP A 218 7.38 19.42 -5.67
N GLU A 219 8.55 18.80 -5.67
CA GLU A 219 9.07 18.03 -6.80
C GLU A 219 8.21 16.79 -7.10
N PHE A 220 7.62 16.17 -6.07
CA PHE A 220 6.72 15.03 -6.25
C PHE A 220 5.36 15.50 -6.77
N VAL A 221 4.86 16.66 -6.34
CA VAL A 221 3.62 17.25 -6.88
C VAL A 221 3.80 17.59 -8.37
N GLU A 222 4.95 18.14 -8.75
CA GLU A 222 5.24 18.41 -10.16
C GLU A 222 5.34 17.12 -10.99
N PHE A 223 5.96 16.07 -10.43
CA PHE A 223 5.99 14.74 -11.04
C PHE A 223 4.58 14.19 -11.28
N LEU A 224 3.71 14.24 -10.26
CA LEU A 224 2.32 13.80 -10.34
C LEU A 224 1.50 14.58 -11.40
N ARG A 225 1.75 15.89 -11.54
CA ARG A 225 1.06 16.74 -12.51
C ARG A 225 1.49 16.51 -13.96
N THR A 226 2.65 15.91 -14.17
CA THR A 226 3.29 15.85 -15.48
C THR A 226 3.59 14.42 -15.92
N TYR A 227 4.84 14.03 -15.95
CA TYR A 227 5.31 12.77 -16.53
C TYR A 227 5.11 11.53 -15.64
N GLY A 228 4.78 11.70 -14.40
CA GLY A 228 4.50 10.61 -13.46
C GLY A 228 3.00 10.34 -13.22
N ARG A 229 2.11 11.07 -13.88
CA ARG A 229 0.66 11.02 -13.62
C ARG A 229 0.04 9.64 -13.78
N GLU A 230 0.61 8.78 -14.61
CA GLU A 230 0.13 7.42 -14.85
C GLU A 230 0.71 6.38 -13.88
N ASN A 231 1.66 6.79 -13.01
CA ASN A 231 2.35 5.88 -12.11
C ASN A 231 2.12 6.18 -10.63
N VAL A 232 1.22 7.11 -10.30
CA VAL A 232 0.97 7.49 -8.89
C VAL A 232 -0.44 7.08 -8.48
N LEU A 233 -0.53 6.39 -7.33
CA LEU A 233 -1.77 5.88 -6.74
C LEU A 233 -2.12 6.68 -5.48
N PHE A 234 -3.40 6.89 -5.25
CA PHE A 234 -3.91 7.41 -3.99
C PHE A 234 -3.89 6.32 -2.92
N GLY A 235 -3.39 6.65 -1.73
CA GLY A 235 -3.41 5.77 -0.57
C GLY A 235 -3.33 6.56 0.73
N THR A 236 -3.90 6.03 1.82
CA THR A 236 -3.96 6.75 3.11
C THR A 236 -3.03 6.20 4.17
N ASN A 237 -2.80 4.91 4.21
CA ASN A 237 -2.21 4.19 5.35
C ASN A 237 -3.10 4.25 6.60
N TYR A 238 -4.43 4.16 6.41
CA TYR A 238 -5.36 4.06 7.55
C TYR A 238 -4.94 2.91 8.50
N PRO A 239 -5.02 3.07 9.83
CA PRO A 239 -5.66 4.17 10.56
C PRO A 239 -4.72 5.35 10.86
N MET A 240 -3.47 5.35 10.40
CA MET A 240 -2.52 6.46 10.64
C MET A 240 -3.06 7.80 10.11
N ILE A 241 -3.68 7.79 8.94
CA ILE A 241 -4.30 8.97 8.34
C ILE A 241 -5.74 8.62 7.96
N GLN A 242 -6.67 9.47 8.36
CA GLN A 242 -8.08 9.32 7.98
C GLN A 242 -8.26 9.64 6.49
N PRO A 243 -9.07 8.84 5.75
CA PRO A 243 -9.31 9.07 4.32
C PRO A 243 -9.84 10.49 4.04
N GLY A 244 -10.78 10.97 4.83
CA GLY A 244 -11.31 12.32 4.71
C GLY A 244 -10.26 13.43 4.87
N ASP A 245 -9.22 13.22 5.70
CA ASP A 245 -8.12 14.18 5.84
C ASP A 245 -7.25 14.29 4.58
N CYS A 246 -7.07 13.18 3.85
CA CYS A 246 -6.37 13.16 2.57
C CYS A 246 -7.24 13.84 1.50
N LEU A 247 -8.48 13.38 1.32
CA LEU A 247 -9.37 13.88 0.28
C LEU A 247 -9.70 15.37 0.44
N ASN A 248 -9.90 15.85 1.67
CA ASN A 248 -10.12 17.28 1.97
C ASN A 248 -8.89 18.17 1.65
N SER A 249 -7.72 17.59 1.40
CA SER A 249 -6.52 18.35 1.05
C SER A 249 -6.08 18.16 -0.41
N LEU A 250 -6.86 17.47 -1.23
CA LEU A 250 -6.55 17.24 -2.66
C LEU A 250 -6.42 18.55 -3.47
N ASP A 251 -7.22 19.54 -3.17
CA ASP A 251 -7.18 20.83 -3.87
C ASP A 251 -5.81 21.52 -3.77
N THR A 252 -5.00 21.15 -2.76
CA THR A 252 -3.63 21.68 -2.63
C THR A 252 -2.69 21.16 -3.73
N LEU A 253 -3.08 20.06 -4.41
CA LEU A 253 -2.30 19.47 -5.50
C LEU A 253 -2.57 20.17 -6.84
N ASP A 254 -3.62 20.97 -6.98
CA ASP A 254 -3.98 21.69 -8.20
C ASP A 254 -3.88 20.81 -9.47
N LEU A 255 -4.52 19.62 -9.41
CA LEU A 255 -4.56 18.65 -10.50
C LEU A 255 -5.65 19.01 -11.50
N ASP A 256 -5.38 18.83 -12.80
CA ASP A 256 -6.45 18.82 -13.78
C ASP A 256 -7.34 17.57 -13.61
N GLU A 257 -8.50 17.57 -14.23
CA GLU A 257 -9.50 16.51 -14.04
C GLU A 257 -9.00 15.14 -14.49
N GLU A 258 -8.29 15.06 -15.61
CA GLU A 258 -7.69 13.82 -16.13
C GLU A 258 -6.66 13.24 -15.15
N THR A 259 -5.76 14.07 -14.65
CA THR A 259 -4.74 13.68 -13.68
C THR A 259 -5.37 13.27 -12.34
N LYS A 260 -6.45 13.95 -11.93
CA LYS A 260 -7.19 13.61 -10.72
C LYS A 260 -7.86 12.24 -10.82
N GLU A 261 -8.47 11.91 -11.96
CA GLU A 261 -9.03 10.59 -12.23
C GLU A 261 -7.96 9.50 -12.25
N LEU A 262 -6.83 9.74 -12.91
CA LEU A 262 -5.70 8.81 -12.91
C LEU A 262 -5.21 8.53 -11.48
N PHE A 263 -5.01 9.57 -10.69
CA PHE A 263 -4.53 9.50 -9.33
C PHE A 263 -5.50 8.80 -8.37
N LEU A 264 -6.80 9.13 -8.47
CA LEU A 264 -7.79 8.63 -7.51
C LEU A 264 -8.25 7.21 -7.79
N TYR A 265 -8.28 6.74 -9.04
CA TYR A 265 -8.77 5.39 -9.30
C TYR A 265 -8.18 4.69 -10.54
N LYS A 266 -8.01 5.35 -11.69
CA LYS A 266 -7.62 4.68 -12.95
C LYS A 266 -6.27 3.95 -12.86
N ASN A 267 -5.31 4.55 -12.17
CA ASN A 267 -4.02 3.91 -11.98
C ASN A 267 -4.14 2.69 -11.05
N ALA A 268 -5.01 2.74 -10.04
CA ALA A 268 -5.26 1.59 -9.16
C ALA A 268 -5.99 0.47 -9.91
N GLU A 269 -7.01 0.80 -10.73
CA GLU A 269 -7.66 -0.19 -11.60
C GLU A 269 -6.65 -0.93 -12.47
N ARG A 270 -5.74 -0.18 -13.11
CA ARG A 270 -4.70 -0.75 -13.97
C ARG A 270 -3.67 -1.57 -13.20
N ALA A 271 -3.22 -1.10 -12.02
CA ALA A 271 -2.19 -1.76 -11.24
C ALA A 271 -2.67 -3.05 -10.56
N PHE A 272 -3.95 -3.13 -10.19
CA PHE A 272 -4.52 -4.23 -9.43
C PHE A 272 -5.53 -5.07 -10.24
N ASP A 273 -5.74 -4.75 -11.51
CA ASP A 273 -6.75 -5.38 -12.38
C ASP A 273 -8.15 -5.43 -11.71
N ILE A 274 -8.57 -4.31 -11.12
CA ILE A 274 -9.87 -4.15 -10.48
C ILE A 274 -10.75 -3.20 -11.29
N SER A 275 -12.07 -3.25 -11.08
CA SER A 275 -13.01 -2.30 -11.65
C SER A 275 -13.78 -1.62 -10.53
N VAL A 276 -13.79 -0.29 -10.54
CA VAL A 276 -14.59 0.52 -9.63
C VAL A 276 -15.79 1.06 -10.40
N VAL A 277 -16.98 0.67 -9.98
CA VAL A 277 -18.24 0.97 -10.67
C VAL A 277 -18.87 2.23 -10.10
#